data_186700c393b3b2b7e73d27a29e5ecb7b
#
_entry.id   186700c393b3b2b7e73d27a29e5ecb7b
#
_cell.length_a   1.000
_cell.length_b   1.000
_cell.length_c   1.000
_cell.angle_alpha   90.00
_cell.angle_beta   90.00
_cell.angle_gamma   90.00
#
_symmetry.space_group_name_H-M   'P 1'
#
loop_
_entity.id
_entity.type
_entity.pdbx_description
1 polymer ?
#
loop_
_entity_poly.entity_id
_entity_poly.type
_entity_poly.pdbx_seq_one_letter_code
_entity_poly.pdbx_strand_id
1 'polypeptide(L)'
;MTQALLLMNLGTPSEPTAKGLRDFYRYFFSDPYVFDFNPVGRWLLRNLIILPFRAPRIAKDYAEIWMENGSPLKVYADEMEASLQKSFDHQGTKVLVRTGMAYSKPYVWDAMAELEAAGATEILLLPMFPQYSTATTAS
;
A
#
# COMPACT_ATOMS: atom_id res chain seq x y z
N MET A 1 0.33 -28.70 -1.75
CA MET A 1 -0.31 -27.40 -1.48
C MET A 1 0.75 -26.33 -1.68
N THR A 2 0.45 -25.31 -2.46
CA THR A 2 1.36 -24.17 -2.66
C THR A 2 0.93 -23.05 -1.71
N GLN A 3 1.79 -22.70 -0.78
CA GLN A 3 1.54 -21.61 0.18
C GLN A 3 2.03 -20.28 -0.36
N ALA A 4 1.39 -19.21 0.04
CA ALA A 4 1.80 -17.87 -0.31
C ALA A 4 1.81 -16.94 0.90
N LEU A 5 2.69 -15.96 0.88
CA LEU A 5 2.80 -14.87 1.83
C LEU A 5 2.50 -13.56 1.12
N LEU A 6 1.44 -12.87 1.53
CA LEU A 6 1.08 -11.56 1.03
C LEU A 6 1.41 -10.50 2.08
N LEU A 7 2.42 -9.68 1.80
CA LEU A 7 2.82 -8.54 2.62
C LEU A 7 1.91 -7.36 2.34
N MET A 8 1.09 -6.97 3.30
CA MET A 8 0.14 -5.86 3.13
C MET A 8 0.67 -4.57 3.75
N ASN A 9 0.67 -3.50 2.98
CA ASN A 9 1.01 -2.16 3.47
C ASN A 9 -0.03 -1.12 3.04
N LEU A 10 0.06 0.10 3.59
CA LEU A 10 -0.90 1.18 3.35
C LEU A 10 -0.93 1.62 1.89
N GLY A 11 0.24 1.80 1.33
CA GLY A 11 0.40 2.39 0.02
C GLY A 11 1.08 3.75 0.05
N THR A 12 1.38 4.27 -1.13
CA THR A 12 2.18 5.47 -1.34
C THR A 12 1.76 6.15 -2.63
N PRO A 13 1.96 7.47 -2.78
CA PRO A 13 1.75 8.14 -4.06
C PRO A 13 2.60 7.52 -5.18
N SER A 14 2.12 7.57 -6.41
CA SER A 14 2.85 7.06 -7.58
C SER A 14 4.03 7.95 -7.99
N GLU A 15 3.97 9.24 -7.63
CA GLU A 15 4.99 10.24 -7.94
C GLU A 15 5.01 11.32 -6.85
N PRO A 16 6.16 11.98 -6.60
CA PRO A 16 6.30 13.01 -5.55
C PRO A 16 5.79 14.36 -6.04
N THR A 17 4.62 14.39 -6.69
CA THR A 17 4.00 15.59 -7.24
C THR A 17 2.66 15.89 -6.58
N ALA A 18 2.20 17.12 -6.68
CA ALA A 18 0.87 17.48 -6.20
C ALA A 18 -0.24 16.63 -6.84
N LYS A 19 -0.03 16.17 -8.09
CA LYS A 19 -0.96 15.28 -8.78
C LYS A 19 -0.94 13.90 -8.15
N GLY A 20 0.22 13.27 -8.01
CA GLY A 20 0.36 11.95 -7.39
C GLY A 20 -0.21 11.91 -5.98
N LEU A 21 0.05 12.95 -5.18
CA LEU A 21 -0.52 13.09 -3.83
C LEU A 21 -2.04 13.25 -3.85
N ARG A 22 -2.60 14.03 -4.79
CA ARG A 22 -4.07 14.19 -4.91
C ARG A 22 -4.74 12.87 -5.29
N ASP A 23 -4.16 12.12 -6.21
CA ASP A 23 -4.70 10.84 -6.66
C ASP A 23 -4.68 9.81 -5.51
N PHE A 24 -3.57 9.71 -4.78
CA PHE A 24 -3.46 8.88 -3.58
C PHE A 24 -4.43 9.32 -2.48
N TYR A 25 -4.47 10.61 -2.13
CA TYR A 25 -5.32 11.13 -1.07
C TYR A 25 -6.81 11.05 -1.41
N ARG A 26 -7.18 11.15 -2.69
CA ARG A 26 -8.57 10.98 -3.11
C ARG A 26 -9.09 9.59 -2.76
N TYR A 27 -8.24 8.58 -2.91
CA TYR A 27 -8.58 7.20 -2.58
C TYR A 27 -8.50 6.95 -1.07
N PHE A 28 -7.38 7.29 -0.45
CA PHE A 28 -7.12 7.11 0.98
C PHE A 28 -8.18 7.80 1.88
N PHE A 29 -8.49 9.04 1.62
CA PHE A 29 -9.48 9.79 2.41
C PHE A 29 -10.95 9.55 1.97
N SER A 30 -11.19 8.62 1.08
CA SER A 30 -12.55 8.13 0.80
C SER A 30 -12.98 7.04 1.75
N ASP A 31 -12.02 6.37 2.40
CA ASP A 31 -12.27 5.25 3.29
C ASP A 31 -12.86 5.73 4.64
N PRO A 32 -14.04 5.21 5.05
CA PRO A 32 -14.62 5.52 6.35
C PRO A 32 -13.75 5.08 7.54
N TYR A 33 -12.96 4.03 7.38
CA TYR A 33 -12.05 3.55 8.43
C TYR A 33 -10.86 4.48 8.67
N VAL A 34 -10.48 5.27 7.67
CA VAL A 34 -9.43 6.29 7.79
C VAL A 34 -9.99 7.59 8.39
N PHE A 35 -11.19 7.98 7.95
CA PHE A 35 -11.85 9.21 8.39
C PHE A 35 -13.28 8.91 8.83
N ASP A 36 -13.47 8.81 10.15
CA ASP A 36 -14.79 8.63 10.78
C ASP A 36 -15.60 9.95 10.84
N PHE A 37 -15.86 10.49 9.64
CA PHE A 37 -16.77 11.62 9.46
C PHE A 37 -18.01 11.18 8.68
N ASN A 38 -19.11 11.91 8.86
CA ASN A 38 -20.24 11.73 7.97
C ASN A 38 -19.82 11.96 6.50
N PRO A 39 -20.50 11.35 5.52
CA PRO A 39 -20.07 11.40 4.11
C PRO A 39 -19.90 12.82 3.55
N VAL A 40 -20.76 13.76 3.97
CA VAL A 40 -20.70 15.15 3.52
C VAL A 40 -19.48 15.87 4.10
N GLY A 41 -19.25 15.74 5.41
CA GLY A 41 -18.08 16.32 6.08
C GLY A 41 -16.77 15.76 5.51
N ARG A 42 -16.71 14.46 5.28
CA ARG A 42 -15.55 13.81 4.64
C ARG A 42 -15.31 14.33 3.22
N TRP A 43 -16.35 14.47 2.42
CA TRP A 43 -16.25 15.03 1.08
C TRP A 43 -15.74 16.47 1.08
N LEU A 44 -16.32 17.33 1.96
CA LEU A 44 -15.91 18.73 2.10
C LEU A 44 -14.44 18.85 2.53
N LEU A 45 -14.04 18.15 3.59
CA LEU A 45 -12.68 18.17 4.11
C LEU A 45 -11.68 17.73 3.05
N ARG A 46 -11.97 16.60 2.38
CA ARG A 46 -11.10 16.08 1.32
C ARG A 46 -10.96 17.05 0.15
N ASN A 47 -12.08 17.52 -0.41
CA ASN A 47 -12.06 18.24 -1.69
C ASN A 47 -11.75 19.74 -1.53
N LEU A 48 -12.08 20.36 -0.41
CA LEU A 48 -11.89 21.80 -0.20
C LEU A 48 -10.59 22.14 0.57
N ILE A 49 -10.07 21.19 1.35
CA ILE A 49 -8.91 21.45 2.20
C ILE A 49 -7.73 20.55 1.82
N ILE A 50 -7.91 19.21 1.86
CA ILE A 50 -6.79 18.28 1.71
C ILE A 50 -6.23 18.33 0.28
N LEU A 51 -7.07 18.13 -0.72
CA LEU A 51 -6.60 18.06 -2.11
C LEU A 51 -6.02 19.38 -2.63
N PRO A 52 -6.62 20.58 -2.37
CA PRO A 52 -6.08 21.81 -2.90
C PRO A 52 -4.85 22.34 -2.13
N PHE A 53 -4.83 22.19 -0.81
CA PHE A 53 -3.80 22.84 0.03
C PHE A 53 -2.77 21.88 0.62
N ARG A 54 -3.22 20.73 1.14
CA ARG A 54 -2.31 19.80 1.81
C ARG A 54 -1.50 18.97 0.81
N ALA A 55 -2.10 18.50 -0.27
CA ALA A 55 -1.39 17.66 -1.23
C ALA A 55 -0.19 18.38 -1.88
N PRO A 56 -0.28 19.63 -2.36
CA PRO A 56 0.87 20.35 -2.91
C PRO A 56 1.98 20.61 -1.88
N ARG A 57 1.62 20.82 -0.62
CA ARG A 57 2.61 21.04 0.46
C ARG A 57 3.38 19.75 0.76
N ILE A 58 2.67 18.66 0.99
CA ILE A 58 3.28 17.36 1.29
C ILE A 58 4.05 16.79 0.10
N ALA A 59 3.69 17.15 -1.14
CA ALA A 59 4.44 16.74 -2.33
C ALA A 59 5.90 17.19 -2.29
N LYS A 60 6.19 18.35 -1.69
CA LYS A 60 7.57 18.84 -1.52
C LYS A 60 8.35 17.93 -0.57
N ASP A 61 7.74 17.57 0.57
CA ASP A 61 8.37 16.70 1.55
C ASP A 61 8.63 15.30 0.96
N TYR A 62 7.68 14.79 0.14
CA TYR A 62 7.89 13.55 -0.60
C TYR A 62 9.01 13.63 -1.64
N ALA A 63 9.16 14.77 -2.31
CA ALA A 63 10.22 14.96 -3.29
C ALA A 63 11.63 14.90 -2.65
N GLU A 64 11.77 15.35 -1.40
CA GLU A 64 13.03 15.33 -0.67
C GLU A 64 13.47 13.90 -0.29
N ILE A 65 12.52 13.00 -0.04
CA ILE A 65 12.81 11.61 0.36
C ILE A 65 12.69 10.61 -0.79
N TRP A 66 12.29 11.07 -1.97
CA TRP A 66 12.03 10.20 -3.10
C TRP A 66 13.30 9.52 -3.59
N MET A 67 13.22 8.21 -3.78
CA MET A 67 14.33 7.40 -4.26
C MET A 67 14.24 7.22 -5.78
N GLU A 68 15.30 6.73 -6.41
CA GLU A 68 15.36 6.49 -7.87
C GLU A 68 14.21 5.62 -8.39
N ASN A 69 13.83 4.60 -7.61
CA ASN A 69 12.81 3.62 -7.98
C ASN A 69 11.43 3.86 -7.31
N GLY A 70 11.22 5.03 -6.69
CA GLY A 70 9.94 5.38 -6.09
C GLY A 70 10.04 5.89 -4.66
N SER A 71 8.92 5.86 -3.95
CA SER A 71 8.92 6.21 -2.52
C SER A 71 9.70 5.19 -1.70
N PRO A 72 10.28 5.58 -0.55
CA PRO A 72 10.96 4.64 0.35
C PRO A 72 10.08 3.45 0.74
N LEU A 73 8.79 3.68 1.00
CA LEU A 73 7.85 2.60 1.33
C LEU A 73 7.78 1.55 0.22
N LYS A 74 7.68 2.00 -1.03
CA LYS A 74 7.61 1.07 -2.18
C LYS A 74 8.93 0.34 -2.38
N VAL A 75 10.04 1.06 -2.38
CA VAL A 75 11.37 0.48 -2.61
C VAL A 75 11.68 -0.59 -1.56
N TYR A 76 11.49 -0.28 -0.28
CA TYR A 76 11.73 -1.25 0.79
C TYR A 76 10.74 -2.42 0.81
N ALA A 77 9.50 -2.20 0.37
CA ALA A 77 8.53 -3.28 0.22
C ALA A 77 8.95 -4.26 -0.89
N ASP A 78 9.39 -3.73 -2.04
CA ASP A 78 9.88 -4.53 -3.17
C ASP A 78 11.16 -5.32 -2.78
N GLU A 79 12.09 -4.68 -2.07
CA GLU A 79 13.31 -5.32 -1.56
C GLU A 79 13.00 -6.42 -0.53
N MET A 80 12.03 -6.20 0.34
CA MET A 80 11.59 -7.18 1.32
C MET A 80 10.95 -8.39 0.65
N GLU A 81 10.06 -8.17 -0.32
CA GLU A 81 9.47 -9.25 -1.13
C GLU A 81 10.55 -10.11 -1.77
N ALA A 82 11.50 -9.47 -2.49
CA ALA A 82 12.58 -10.17 -3.16
C ALA A 82 13.48 -10.95 -2.18
N SER A 83 13.79 -10.36 -1.02
CA SER A 83 14.63 -10.99 -0.01
C SER A 83 13.97 -12.19 0.64
N LEU A 84 12.66 -12.09 0.95
CA LEU A 84 11.89 -13.19 1.51
C LEU A 84 11.72 -14.32 0.49
N GLN A 85 11.40 -13.99 -0.75
CA GLN A 85 11.30 -15.00 -1.82
C GLN A 85 12.60 -15.77 -1.96
N LYS A 86 13.71 -15.06 -2.05
CA LYS A 86 15.06 -15.68 -2.12
C LYS A 86 15.37 -16.56 -0.90
N SER A 87 14.93 -16.14 0.29
CA SER A 87 15.13 -16.93 1.52
C SER A 87 14.36 -18.25 1.48
N PHE A 88 13.08 -18.21 1.05
CA PHE A 88 12.28 -19.42 0.91
C PHE A 88 12.84 -20.35 -0.18
N ASP A 89 13.25 -19.82 -1.32
CA ASP A 89 13.86 -20.59 -2.40
C ASP A 89 15.14 -21.29 -1.92
N HIS A 90 15.99 -20.59 -1.16
CA HIS A 90 17.21 -21.16 -0.60
C HIS A 90 16.95 -22.27 0.42
N GLN A 91 15.85 -22.19 1.16
CA GLN A 91 15.42 -23.24 2.10
C GLN A 91 14.72 -24.41 1.40
N GLY A 92 14.50 -24.34 0.09
CA GLY A 92 13.77 -25.36 -0.68
C GLY A 92 12.26 -25.37 -0.37
N THR A 93 11.74 -24.30 0.24
CA THR A 93 10.33 -24.18 0.62
C THR A 93 9.55 -23.48 -0.49
N LYS A 94 8.50 -24.13 -1.00
CA LYS A 94 7.64 -23.57 -2.07
C LYS A 94 6.63 -22.58 -1.49
N VAL A 95 7.08 -21.39 -1.17
CA VAL A 95 6.23 -20.27 -0.75
C VAL A 95 6.37 -19.14 -1.76
N LEU A 96 5.24 -18.65 -2.26
CA LEU A 96 5.20 -17.48 -3.12
C LEU A 96 5.08 -16.22 -2.26
N VAL A 97 5.88 -15.20 -2.51
CA VAL A 97 5.81 -13.93 -1.78
C VAL A 97 5.36 -12.83 -2.71
N ARG A 98 4.39 -12.03 -2.27
CA ARG A 98 3.97 -10.80 -2.97
C ARG A 98 3.70 -9.70 -1.97
N THR A 99 3.86 -8.48 -2.44
CA THR A 99 3.46 -7.26 -1.72
C THR A 99 2.18 -6.70 -2.32
N GLY A 100 1.25 -6.31 -1.46
CA GLY A 100 0.02 -5.63 -1.85
C GLY A 100 -0.19 -4.38 -1.02
N MET A 101 -0.76 -3.35 -1.63
CA MET A 101 -1.05 -2.07 -0.99
C MET A 101 -2.56 -1.85 -0.89
N ALA A 102 -3.01 -1.26 0.23
CA ALA A 102 -4.43 -0.96 0.43
C ALA A 102 -4.92 0.16 -0.51
N TYR A 103 -4.11 1.21 -0.71
CA TYR A 103 -4.55 2.45 -1.39
C TYR A 103 -3.68 2.85 -2.59
N SER A 104 -2.78 2.00 -3.05
CA SER A 104 -1.98 2.22 -4.25
C SER A 104 -1.62 0.91 -4.94
N LYS A 105 -1.07 0.98 -6.14
CA LYS A 105 -0.59 -0.22 -6.86
C LYS A 105 0.76 -0.71 -6.31
N PRO A 106 1.01 -2.05 -6.35
CA PRO A 106 0.04 -3.10 -6.65
C PRO A 106 -1.00 -3.21 -5.53
N TYR A 107 -2.29 -3.30 -5.87
CA TYR A 107 -3.33 -3.46 -4.86
C TYR A 107 -3.30 -4.86 -4.24
N VAL A 108 -3.75 -4.98 -2.99
CA VAL A 108 -3.85 -6.27 -2.29
C VAL A 108 -4.63 -7.31 -3.12
N TRP A 109 -5.75 -6.92 -3.72
CA TRP A 109 -6.55 -7.83 -4.56
C TRP A 109 -5.87 -8.23 -5.86
N ASP A 110 -5.06 -7.34 -6.48
CA ASP A 110 -4.28 -7.69 -7.66
C ASP A 110 -3.20 -8.71 -7.29
N ALA A 111 -2.48 -8.48 -6.19
CA ALA A 111 -1.47 -9.40 -5.67
C ALA A 111 -2.07 -10.76 -5.27
N MET A 112 -3.28 -10.78 -4.68
CA MET A 112 -4.01 -12.02 -4.39
C MET A 112 -4.34 -12.79 -5.68
N ALA A 113 -4.87 -12.11 -6.69
CA ALA A 113 -5.18 -12.73 -7.99
C ALA A 113 -3.94 -13.30 -8.68
N GLU A 114 -2.79 -12.61 -8.59
CA GLU A 114 -1.51 -13.12 -9.10
C GLU A 114 -1.07 -14.39 -8.36
N LEU A 115 -1.20 -14.43 -7.04
CA LEU A 115 -0.87 -15.60 -6.23
C LEU A 115 -1.79 -16.79 -6.54
N GLU A 116 -3.08 -16.56 -6.69
CA GLU A 116 -4.04 -17.59 -7.10
C GLU A 116 -3.72 -18.13 -8.50
N ALA A 117 -3.46 -17.25 -9.45
CA ALA A 117 -3.05 -17.64 -10.81
C ALA A 117 -1.74 -18.43 -10.84
N ALA A 118 -0.83 -18.17 -9.91
CA ALA A 118 0.40 -18.92 -9.72
C ALA A 118 0.21 -20.26 -8.98
N GLY A 119 -1.03 -20.61 -8.62
CA GLY A 119 -1.41 -21.89 -8.02
C GLY A 119 -1.32 -21.93 -6.49
N ALA A 120 -1.32 -20.75 -5.82
CA ALA A 120 -1.42 -20.72 -4.37
C ALA A 120 -2.79 -21.25 -3.90
N THR A 121 -2.75 -22.18 -2.96
CA THR A 121 -3.95 -22.76 -2.34
C THR A 121 -4.22 -22.24 -0.94
N GLU A 122 -3.22 -21.63 -0.34
CA GLU A 122 -3.28 -20.96 0.96
C GLU A 122 -2.49 -19.65 0.89
N ILE A 123 -3.11 -18.55 1.31
CA ILE A 123 -2.48 -17.22 1.36
C ILE A 123 -2.48 -16.74 2.80
N LEU A 124 -1.30 -16.54 3.37
CA LEU A 124 -1.13 -15.85 4.64
C LEU A 124 -0.99 -14.36 4.37
N LEU A 125 -1.97 -13.59 4.81
CA LEU A 125 -1.91 -12.12 4.77
C LEU A 125 -1.16 -11.61 6.01
N LEU A 126 -0.05 -10.91 5.79
CA LEU A 126 0.76 -10.30 6.84
C LEU A 126 0.69 -8.77 6.75
N PRO A 127 -0.12 -8.11 7.59
CA PRO A 127 -0.12 -6.65 7.68
C PRO A 127 1.21 -6.14 8.24
N MET A 128 1.85 -5.23 7.51
CA MET A 128 3.18 -4.68 7.85
C MET A 128 3.07 -3.46 8.77
N PHE A 129 2.12 -3.49 9.72
CA PHE A 129 1.91 -2.43 10.70
C PHE A 129 2.33 -2.91 12.08
N PRO A 130 3.01 -2.06 12.89
CA PRO A 130 3.49 -2.47 14.20
C PRO A 130 2.36 -2.74 15.21
N GLN A 131 1.17 -2.17 14.95
CA GLN A 131 0.00 -2.31 15.83
C GLN A 131 -1.28 -2.34 14.99
N TYR A 132 -2.31 -2.99 15.53
CA TYR A 132 -3.65 -2.95 14.95
C TYR A 132 -4.25 -1.54 15.03
N SER A 133 -4.83 -1.10 13.93
CA SER A 133 -5.60 0.15 13.85
C SER A 133 -6.71 -0.01 12.81
N THR A 134 -7.84 0.66 13.02
CA THR A 134 -8.93 0.69 12.04
C THR A 134 -8.51 1.33 10.72
N ALA A 135 -7.61 2.31 10.77
CA ALA A 135 -7.11 3.01 9.60
C ALA A 135 -5.97 2.24 8.85
N THR A 136 -5.58 1.08 9.32
CA THR A 136 -4.49 0.29 8.74
C THR A 136 -4.88 -1.17 8.48
N THR A 137 -5.04 -1.94 9.54
CA THR A 137 -5.26 -3.40 9.41
C THR A 137 -6.72 -3.75 9.07
N ALA A 138 -7.68 -2.88 9.41
CA ALA A 138 -9.11 -3.13 9.18
C ALA A 138 -9.68 -2.37 7.98
N SER A 139 -8.90 -1.52 7.33
CA SER A 139 -9.31 -0.75 6.14
C SER A 139 -9.16 -1.54 4.85
#